data_362d2e45c4bb7efc95c1036c1fd93b6c
#
_entry.id   362d2e45c4bb7efc95c1036c1fd93b6c
#
_cell.length_a   1.000
_cell.length_b   1.000
_cell.length_c   1.000
_cell.angle_alpha   90.00
_cell.angle_beta   90.00
_cell.angle_gamma   90.00
#
_symmetry.space_group_name_H-M   'P 1'
#
loop_
_entity.id
_entity.type
_entity.pdbx_description
1 polymer ?
#
loop_
_entity_poly.entity_id
_entity_poly.type
_entity_poly.pdbx_seq_one_letter_code
_entity_poly.pdbx_strand_id
1 'polypeptide(L)'
;MSLFEIGVSGLRAQQAALNTTGQNITNASSPGYSRQRVLLQADQAGSIGNGFDLTRVQIEGIERITDQLAVSQLRSDQSLLSEMTVLTEQIEQVDNALFGTSAGLRDAFSAFFSAIDAANANPSASTERSLVLERGDQLLGQLARVQESFVSQRQDLNTALATTTEEISGFGQALADLNVQIGVARGTGIIGADNQLLDQRDELLRQLSERVGVRAIINDQEQVNVFVGKGQPLVLGADASRLTVDARGEVLLNSPGLELEPIEINQSITGGELGGLLAFEQDVLRPTEQRLGRLALGFTQAFNEQHREGVNLYGDAGQSFFSDLNDPNLLSTRVSRIDRLTTRPAQMTLQIDDLGQVPLSDYTLSIADDLDGGFRLERESDGALLVSGRVESLFQP
;
A
#
# COMPACT_ATOMS: atom_id res chain seq x y z
N MET A 1 -6.12 -41.79 50.43
CA MET A 1 -7.17 -40.88 49.96
C MET A 1 -8.54 -41.42 50.29
N SER A 2 -9.49 -40.56 50.62
CA SER A 2 -10.86 -41.00 50.96
C SER A 2 -11.73 -41.05 49.68
N LEU A 3 -12.73 -41.93 49.65
CA LEU A 3 -13.76 -41.95 48.58
C LEU A 3 -14.43 -40.59 48.41
N PHE A 4 -14.47 -39.79 49.47
CA PHE A 4 -14.98 -38.42 49.40
C PHE A 4 -14.14 -37.50 48.54
N GLU A 5 -12.81 -37.59 48.58
CA GLU A 5 -11.91 -36.79 47.76
C GLU A 5 -12.03 -37.13 46.27
N ILE A 6 -12.26 -38.41 45.94
CA ILE A 6 -12.52 -38.84 44.56
C ILE A 6 -13.85 -38.27 44.09
N GLY A 7 -14.92 -38.33 44.89
CA GLY A 7 -16.20 -37.73 44.55
C GLY A 7 -16.14 -36.23 44.35
N VAL A 8 -15.40 -35.48 45.19
CA VAL A 8 -15.20 -34.06 45.09
C VAL A 8 -14.41 -33.70 43.82
N SER A 9 -13.37 -34.48 43.45
CA SER A 9 -12.61 -34.25 42.22
C SER A 9 -13.47 -34.42 40.98
N GLY A 10 -14.33 -35.44 40.95
CA GLY A 10 -15.29 -35.66 39.85
C GLY A 10 -16.32 -34.53 39.70
N LEU A 11 -16.86 -34.04 40.82
CA LEU A 11 -17.81 -32.92 40.83
C LEU A 11 -17.16 -31.64 40.32
N ARG A 12 -15.94 -31.33 40.74
CA ARG A 12 -15.18 -30.14 40.22
C ARG A 12 -14.93 -30.26 38.73
N ALA A 13 -14.56 -31.43 38.24
CA ALA A 13 -14.34 -31.67 36.82
C ALA A 13 -15.64 -31.44 35.98
N GLN A 14 -16.78 -31.95 36.45
CA GLN A 14 -18.07 -31.77 35.82
C GLN A 14 -18.56 -30.32 35.88
N GLN A 15 -18.30 -29.62 37.00
CA GLN A 15 -18.62 -28.17 37.07
C GLN A 15 -17.79 -27.33 36.10
N ALA A 16 -16.50 -27.62 35.95
CA ALA A 16 -15.66 -26.95 34.94
C ALA A 16 -16.17 -27.24 33.53
N ALA A 17 -16.55 -28.48 33.21
CA ALA A 17 -17.11 -28.86 31.91
C ALA A 17 -18.42 -28.11 31.59
N LEU A 18 -19.33 -28.00 32.61
CA LEU A 18 -20.58 -27.25 32.45
C LEU A 18 -20.33 -25.76 32.28
N ASN A 19 -19.38 -25.16 33.02
CA ASN A 19 -19.01 -23.76 32.87
C ASN A 19 -18.44 -23.48 31.45
N THR A 20 -17.54 -24.34 30.98
CA THR A 20 -16.97 -24.23 29.61
C THR A 20 -18.04 -24.40 28.55
N THR A 21 -18.97 -25.33 28.72
CA THR A 21 -20.11 -25.50 27.81
C THR A 21 -21.01 -24.26 27.79
N GLY A 22 -21.29 -23.69 28.97
CA GLY A 22 -22.05 -22.45 29.11
C GLY A 22 -21.37 -21.29 28.39
N GLN A 23 -20.06 -21.12 28.53
CA GLN A 23 -19.26 -20.10 27.80
C GLN A 23 -19.30 -20.33 26.32
N ASN A 24 -19.15 -21.56 25.83
CA ASN A 24 -19.25 -21.90 24.41
C ASN A 24 -20.61 -21.52 23.81
N ILE A 25 -21.71 -21.78 24.52
CA ILE A 25 -23.08 -21.46 24.11
C ILE A 25 -23.27 -19.93 24.07
N THR A 26 -22.86 -19.24 25.13
CA THR A 26 -23.05 -17.79 25.27
C THR A 26 -22.27 -17.03 24.22
N ASN A 27 -21.07 -17.49 23.86
CA ASN A 27 -20.18 -16.82 22.91
C ASN A 27 -20.19 -17.44 21.50
N ALA A 28 -21.11 -18.36 21.20
CA ALA A 28 -21.17 -19.06 19.92
C ALA A 28 -21.28 -18.12 18.70
N SER A 29 -21.88 -16.93 18.88
CA SER A 29 -22.02 -15.90 17.85
C SER A 29 -21.02 -14.73 18.01
N SER A 30 -20.10 -14.81 18.95
CA SER A 30 -19.10 -13.76 19.17
C SER A 30 -17.96 -13.88 18.15
N PRO A 31 -17.68 -12.86 17.32
CA PRO A 31 -16.52 -12.88 16.41
C PRO A 31 -15.23 -13.14 17.18
N GLY A 32 -14.35 -13.97 16.60
CA GLY A 32 -13.05 -14.29 17.20
C GLY A 32 -13.09 -15.31 18.34
N TYR A 33 -14.27 -15.74 18.82
CA TYR A 33 -14.37 -16.74 19.90
C TYR A 33 -14.08 -18.14 19.39
N SER A 34 -13.14 -18.84 20.04
CA SER A 34 -12.83 -20.24 19.76
C SER A 34 -13.48 -21.17 20.80
N ARG A 35 -14.14 -22.24 20.32
CA ARG A 35 -14.73 -23.25 21.17
C ARG A 35 -13.68 -23.86 22.10
N GLN A 36 -14.01 -24.02 23.37
CA GLN A 36 -13.12 -24.56 24.39
C GLN A 36 -13.59 -25.95 24.86
N ARG A 37 -12.63 -26.77 25.27
CA ARG A 37 -12.83 -28.12 25.80
C ARG A 37 -12.01 -28.29 27.04
N VAL A 38 -12.61 -28.88 28.11
CA VAL A 38 -11.90 -29.29 29.33
C VAL A 38 -11.17 -30.62 29.06
N LEU A 39 -9.87 -30.63 29.28
CA LEU A 39 -9.04 -31.84 29.27
C LEU A 39 -9.01 -32.42 30.66
N LEU A 40 -9.44 -33.68 30.80
CA LEU A 40 -9.48 -34.42 32.04
C LEU A 40 -8.46 -35.55 32.01
N GLN A 41 -7.65 -35.65 33.04
CA GLN A 41 -6.68 -36.72 33.21
C GLN A 41 -7.01 -37.53 34.47
N ALA A 42 -6.83 -38.85 34.38
CA ALA A 42 -6.88 -39.73 35.52
C ALA A 42 -5.54 -39.70 36.26
N ASP A 43 -5.53 -39.22 37.50
CA ASP A 43 -4.35 -39.21 38.36
C ASP A 43 -4.34 -40.43 39.26
N GLN A 44 -3.32 -41.27 39.18
CA GLN A 44 -3.14 -42.47 40.03
C GLN A 44 -2.72 -42.05 41.42
N ALA A 45 -3.65 -42.07 42.32
CA ALA A 45 -3.47 -41.58 43.69
C ALA A 45 -2.93 -42.61 44.69
N GLY A 46 -2.16 -43.58 44.24
CA GLY A 46 -1.47 -44.57 45.05
C GLY A 46 -2.26 -45.90 45.25
N SER A 47 -1.52 -46.99 45.30
CA SER A 47 -2.04 -48.34 45.57
C SER A 47 -2.31 -48.52 47.06
N ILE A 48 -3.56 -48.85 47.40
CA ILE A 48 -3.86 -49.39 48.73
C ILE A 48 -3.61 -50.90 48.63
N GLY A 49 -2.77 -51.43 49.47
CA GLY A 49 -2.15 -52.80 49.52
C GLY A 49 -3.00 -54.04 49.27
N ASN A 50 -4.17 -53.95 48.63
CA ASN A 50 -5.04 -55.03 48.19
C ASN A 50 -5.52 -54.95 46.76
N GLY A 51 -4.76 -54.30 45.87
CA GLY A 51 -5.01 -54.30 44.41
C GLY A 51 -6.11 -53.39 43.93
N PHE A 52 -6.59 -52.42 44.70
CA PHE A 52 -7.49 -51.36 44.27
C PHE A 52 -6.70 -50.10 44.06
N ASP A 53 -6.53 -49.71 42.77
CA ASP A 53 -5.99 -48.40 42.37
C ASP A 53 -7.11 -47.35 42.49
N LEU A 54 -6.94 -46.40 43.41
CA LEU A 54 -7.84 -45.26 43.55
C LEU A 54 -7.38 -44.17 42.56
N THR A 55 -8.16 -43.94 41.54
CA THR A 55 -7.94 -42.89 40.57
C THR A 55 -8.85 -41.69 40.85
N ARG A 56 -8.28 -40.49 40.84
CA ARG A 56 -9.02 -39.22 40.89
C ARG A 56 -9.01 -38.57 39.51
N VAL A 57 -9.99 -37.72 39.23
CA VAL A 57 -10.01 -36.91 38.02
C VAL A 57 -9.32 -35.59 38.33
N GLN A 58 -8.36 -35.23 37.51
CA GLN A 58 -7.71 -33.91 37.51
C GLN A 58 -8.01 -33.17 36.22
N ILE A 59 -8.22 -31.85 36.31
CA ILE A 59 -8.33 -30.99 35.17
C ILE A 59 -6.90 -30.69 34.71
N GLU A 60 -6.52 -31.20 33.55
CA GLU A 60 -5.20 -30.96 32.93
C GLU A 60 -5.13 -29.61 32.26
N GLY A 61 -6.22 -29.22 31.57
CA GLY A 61 -6.27 -27.96 30.83
C GLY A 61 -7.69 -27.60 30.36
N ILE A 62 -7.83 -26.38 29.88
CA ILE A 62 -8.95 -25.94 29.06
C ILE A 62 -8.37 -25.51 27.70
N GLU A 63 -8.55 -26.38 26.72
CA GLU A 63 -7.95 -26.22 25.38
C GLU A 63 -8.91 -25.53 24.44
N ARG A 64 -8.38 -24.61 23.61
CA ARG A 64 -9.08 -24.03 22.45
C ARG A 64 -9.04 -25.02 21.29
N ILE A 65 -10.18 -25.22 20.63
CA ILE A 65 -10.28 -26.07 19.45
C ILE A 65 -10.19 -25.17 18.22
N THR A 66 -9.00 -25.05 17.65
CA THR A 66 -8.71 -24.25 16.46
C THR A 66 -8.00 -25.09 15.42
N ASP A 67 -8.29 -24.85 14.14
CA ASP A 67 -7.53 -25.40 13.02
C ASP A 67 -6.60 -24.30 12.49
N GLN A 68 -5.33 -24.38 12.89
CA GLN A 68 -4.31 -23.37 12.54
C GLN A 68 -4.11 -23.27 11.04
N LEU A 69 -4.24 -24.39 10.29
CA LEU A 69 -4.08 -24.37 8.84
C LEU A 69 -5.25 -23.62 8.19
N ALA A 70 -6.48 -23.94 8.58
CA ALA A 70 -7.67 -23.26 8.07
C ALA A 70 -7.66 -21.76 8.42
N VAL A 71 -7.26 -21.39 9.65
CA VAL A 71 -7.14 -20.00 10.08
C VAL A 71 -6.07 -19.26 9.28
N SER A 72 -4.91 -19.87 9.01
CA SER A 72 -3.86 -19.24 8.21
C SER A 72 -4.27 -19.06 6.76
N GLN A 73 -4.98 -20.04 6.18
CA GLN A 73 -5.51 -19.94 4.81
C GLN A 73 -6.57 -18.83 4.73
N LEU A 74 -7.51 -18.77 5.67
CA LEU A 74 -8.53 -17.73 5.71
C LEU A 74 -7.92 -16.32 5.76
N ARG A 75 -6.87 -16.12 6.57
CA ARG A 75 -6.14 -14.84 6.63
C ARG A 75 -5.50 -14.49 5.29
N SER A 76 -4.89 -15.48 4.63
CA SER A 76 -4.29 -15.27 3.31
C SER A 76 -5.33 -14.91 2.25
N ASP A 77 -6.46 -15.61 2.22
CA ASP A 77 -7.55 -15.37 1.27
C ASP A 77 -8.20 -14.00 1.53
N GLN A 78 -8.38 -13.61 2.79
CA GLN A 78 -8.92 -12.32 3.18
C GLN A 78 -7.99 -11.16 2.81
N SER A 79 -6.68 -11.36 2.98
CA SER A 79 -5.66 -10.40 2.55
C SER A 79 -5.68 -10.19 1.03
N LEU A 80 -5.77 -11.27 0.25
CA LEU A 80 -5.85 -11.19 -1.21
C LEU A 80 -7.16 -10.51 -1.66
N LEU A 81 -8.28 -10.84 -1.02
CA LEU A 81 -9.56 -10.21 -1.31
C LEU A 81 -9.53 -8.70 -1.05
N SER A 82 -8.96 -8.28 0.06
CA SER A 82 -8.82 -6.86 0.42
C SER A 82 -7.94 -6.11 -0.60
N GLU A 83 -6.78 -6.69 -0.99
CA GLU A 83 -5.91 -6.15 -2.03
C GLU A 83 -6.65 -5.94 -3.35
N MET A 84 -7.35 -6.98 -3.85
CA MET A 84 -8.07 -6.91 -5.12
C MET A 84 -9.25 -5.95 -5.08
N THR A 85 -9.94 -5.85 -3.94
CA THR A 85 -11.05 -4.91 -3.76
C THR A 85 -10.58 -3.48 -3.88
N VAL A 86 -9.55 -3.11 -3.10
CA VAL A 86 -8.98 -1.76 -3.10
C VAL A 86 -8.40 -1.42 -4.48
N LEU A 87 -7.64 -2.34 -5.08
CA LEU A 87 -7.09 -2.14 -6.43
C LEU A 87 -8.19 -1.87 -7.45
N THR A 88 -9.28 -2.65 -7.41
CA THR A 88 -10.41 -2.47 -8.34
C THR A 88 -11.11 -1.13 -8.14
N GLU A 89 -11.39 -0.74 -6.89
CA GLU A 89 -12.01 0.55 -6.56
C GLU A 89 -11.18 1.73 -7.04
N GLN A 90 -9.86 1.65 -6.89
CA GLN A 90 -8.94 2.69 -7.35
C GLN A 90 -8.84 2.76 -8.90
N ILE A 91 -8.84 1.59 -9.58
CA ILE A 91 -8.86 1.54 -11.05
C ILE A 91 -10.14 2.15 -11.60
N GLU A 92 -11.31 1.88 -11.00
CA GLU A 92 -12.57 2.46 -11.41
C GLU A 92 -12.56 4.00 -11.34
N GLN A 93 -11.86 4.59 -10.38
CA GLN A 93 -11.69 6.05 -10.29
C GLN A 93 -10.86 6.60 -11.47
N VAL A 94 -9.77 5.92 -11.85
CA VAL A 94 -8.96 6.29 -13.02
C VAL A 94 -9.78 6.16 -14.31
N ASP A 95 -10.53 5.07 -14.47
CA ASP A 95 -11.38 4.84 -15.62
C ASP A 95 -12.44 5.95 -15.77
N ASN A 96 -13.08 6.31 -14.66
CA ASN A 96 -14.03 7.42 -14.63
C ASN A 96 -13.39 8.77 -14.96
N ALA A 97 -12.15 9.03 -14.54
CA ALA A 97 -11.44 10.27 -14.87
C ALA A 97 -11.10 10.38 -16.37
N LEU A 98 -10.74 9.25 -16.99
CA LEU A 98 -10.34 9.19 -18.40
C LEU A 98 -11.53 9.11 -19.37
N PHE A 99 -12.55 8.30 -19.03
CA PHE A 99 -13.62 7.88 -19.94
C PHE A 99 -15.03 8.20 -19.42
N GLY A 100 -15.16 8.64 -18.16
CA GLY A 100 -16.44 8.95 -17.51
C GLY A 100 -17.11 10.17 -18.12
N THR A 101 -18.37 9.99 -18.57
CA THR A 101 -19.35 10.99 -18.98
C THR A 101 -19.09 11.81 -20.27
N SER A 102 -20.16 12.41 -20.79
CA SER A 102 -20.45 13.11 -22.03
C SER A 102 -19.45 14.17 -22.58
N ALA A 103 -18.23 14.25 -22.08
CA ALA A 103 -17.17 15.13 -22.53
C ALA A 103 -15.77 14.54 -22.22
N GLY A 104 -15.59 13.23 -22.40
CA GLY A 104 -14.31 12.56 -22.19
C GLY A 104 -13.20 13.09 -23.08
N LEU A 105 -11.95 12.75 -22.75
CA LEU A 105 -10.77 13.14 -23.52
C LEU A 105 -10.87 12.71 -25.00
N ARG A 106 -11.44 11.54 -25.27
CA ARG A 106 -11.72 11.06 -26.63
C ARG A 106 -12.61 12.02 -27.41
N ASP A 107 -13.70 12.50 -26.79
CA ASP A 107 -14.66 13.38 -27.46
C ASP A 107 -14.05 14.76 -27.72
N ALA A 108 -13.19 15.24 -26.83
CA ALA A 108 -12.45 16.50 -27.02
C ALA A 108 -11.50 16.40 -28.23
N PHE A 109 -10.73 15.31 -28.35
CA PHE A 109 -9.90 15.06 -29.54
C PHE A 109 -10.74 14.96 -30.81
N SER A 110 -11.84 14.20 -30.79
CA SER A 110 -12.74 14.05 -31.95
C SER A 110 -13.33 15.37 -32.39
N ALA A 111 -13.77 16.21 -31.44
CA ALA A 111 -14.31 17.54 -31.73
C ALA A 111 -13.25 18.48 -32.32
N PHE A 112 -12.02 18.41 -31.80
CA PHE A 112 -10.90 19.22 -32.35
C PHE A 112 -10.57 18.82 -33.78
N PHE A 113 -10.41 17.54 -34.09
CA PHE A 113 -10.15 17.07 -35.46
C PHE A 113 -11.32 17.36 -36.42
N SER A 114 -12.57 17.22 -35.95
CA SER A 114 -13.76 17.59 -36.75
C SER A 114 -13.78 19.09 -37.11
N ALA A 115 -13.31 19.95 -36.20
CA ALA A 115 -13.19 21.38 -36.47
C ALA A 115 -12.09 21.67 -37.50
N ILE A 116 -10.98 20.92 -37.48
CA ILE A 116 -9.92 21.00 -38.50
C ILE A 116 -10.44 20.58 -39.88
N ASP A 117 -11.20 19.49 -39.94
CA ASP A 117 -11.81 19.02 -41.18
C ASP A 117 -12.78 20.07 -41.78
N ALA A 118 -13.58 20.72 -40.94
CA ALA A 118 -14.45 21.81 -41.34
C ALA A 118 -13.67 23.03 -41.88
N ALA A 119 -12.59 23.42 -41.21
CA ALA A 119 -11.71 24.49 -41.66
C ALA A 119 -10.98 24.12 -42.94
N ASN A 120 -10.59 22.87 -43.15
CA ASN A 120 -9.99 22.40 -44.40
C ASN A 120 -10.97 22.44 -45.56
N ALA A 121 -12.26 22.18 -45.32
CA ALA A 121 -13.32 22.30 -46.34
C ALA A 121 -13.56 23.76 -46.76
N ASN A 122 -13.39 24.75 -45.85
CA ASN A 122 -13.61 26.18 -46.07
C ASN A 122 -12.46 27.04 -45.49
N PRO A 123 -11.24 27.00 -46.04
CA PRO A 123 -10.07 27.62 -45.44
C PRO A 123 -10.15 29.15 -45.27
N SER A 124 -10.93 29.84 -46.11
CA SER A 124 -11.12 31.29 -46.04
C SER A 124 -12.16 31.74 -45.01
N ALA A 125 -12.99 30.85 -44.50
CA ALA A 125 -14.03 31.20 -43.56
C ALA A 125 -13.46 31.42 -42.14
N SER A 126 -13.73 32.58 -41.59
CA SER A 126 -13.23 32.95 -40.23
C SER A 126 -13.87 32.16 -39.13
N THR A 127 -15.14 31.75 -39.31
CA THR A 127 -15.91 31.00 -38.34
C THR A 127 -15.29 29.62 -38.07
N GLU A 128 -14.96 28.87 -39.09
CA GLU A 128 -14.37 27.52 -38.99
C GLU A 128 -12.97 27.60 -38.37
N ARG A 129 -12.18 28.63 -38.72
CA ARG A 129 -10.88 28.83 -38.06
C ARG A 129 -11.00 29.19 -36.58
N SER A 130 -11.96 30.05 -36.23
CA SER A 130 -12.23 30.37 -34.83
C SER A 130 -12.71 29.15 -34.07
N LEU A 131 -13.48 28.25 -34.72
CA LEU A 131 -13.92 27.00 -34.12
C LEU A 131 -12.74 26.06 -33.83
N VAL A 132 -11.70 25.99 -34.69
CA VAL A 132 -10.49 25.21 -34.40
C VAL A 132 -9.80 25.71 -33.12
N LEU A 133 -9.65 27.02 -32.94
CA LEU A 133 -9.08 27.62 -31.74
C LEU A 133 -9.90 27.27 -30.52
N GLU A 134 -11.22 27.43 -30.57
CA GLU A 134 -12.13 27.11 -29.46
C GLU A 134 -12.06 25.63 -29.08
N ARG A 135 -12.03 24.71 -30.07
CA ARG A 135 -11.90 23.27 -29.81
C ARG A 135 -10.51 22.88 -29.28
N GLY A 136 -9.46 23.61 -29.70
CA GLY A 136 -8.12 23.50 -29.13
C GLY A 136 -8.10 23.87 -27.67
N ASP A 137 -8.70 25.01 -27.29
CA ASP A 137 -8.81 25.44 -25.89
C ASP A 137 -9.64 24.44 -25.04
N GLN A 138 -10.73 23.90 -25.62
CA GLN A 138 -11.54 22.87 -24.94
C GLN A 138 -10.76 21.57 -24.72
N LEU A 139 -9.94 21.13 -25.68
CA LEU A 139 -9.08 19.97 -25.56
C LEU A 139 -8.03 20.18 -24.45
N LEU A 140 -7.36 21.34 -24.42
CA LEU A 140 -6.40 21.67 -23.35
C LEU A 140 -7.08 21.70 -21.99
N GLY A 141 -8.28 22.30 -21.90
CA GLY A 141 -9.07 22.32 -20.69
C GLY A 141 -9.46 20.91 -20.21
N GLN A 142 -9.70 19.97 -21.13
CA GLN A 142 -10.00 18.57 -20.77
C GLN A 142 -8.75 17.84 -20.28
N LEU A 143 -7.60 18.00 -20.95
CA LEU A 143 -6.33 17.45 -20.48
C LEU A 143 -5.97 17.97 -19.09
N ALA A 144 -6.17 19.27 -18.84
CA ALA A 144 -5.92 19.86 -17.52
C ALA A 144 -6.83 19.26 -16.43
N ARG A 145 -8.13 19.05 -16.72
CA ARG A 145 -9.06 18.41 -15.76
C ARG A 145 -8.66 16.98 -15.41
N VAL A 146 -8.23 16.19 -16.41
CA VAL A 146 -7.75 14.81 -16.15
C VAL A 146 -6.50 14.85 -15.29
N GLN A 147 -5.55 15.75 -15.57
CA GLN A 147 -4.35 15.91 -14.76
C GLN A 147 -4.68 16.33 -13.32
N GLU A 148 -5.62 17.25 -13.14
CA GLU A 148 -6.07 17.69 -11.81
C GLU A 148 -6.73 16.55 -11.03
N SER A 149 -7.51 15.70 -11.72
CA SER A 149 -8.07 14.48 -11.12
C SER A 149 -6.98 13.52 -10.64
N PHE A 150 -5.92 13.32 -11.40
CA PHE A 150 -4.79 12.47 -10.98
C PHE A 150 -4.03 13.06 -9.79
N VAL A 151 -3.83 14.38 -9.76
CA VAL A 151 -3.22 15.05 -8.60
C VAL A 151 -4.06 14.84 -7.34
N SER A 152 -5.40 14.98 -7.43
CA SER A 152 -6.30 14.69 -6.33
C SER A 152 -6.21 13.24 -5.87
N GLN A 153 -6.24 12.30 -6.84
CA GLN A 153 -6.18 10.87 -6.55
C GLN A 153 -4.85 10.46 -5.89
N ARG A 154 -3.73 11.09 -6.26
CA ARG A 154 -2.44 10.91 -5.59
C ARG A 154 -2.45 11.42 -4.16
N GLN A 155 -3.13 12.54 -3.87
CA GLN A 155 -3.30 13.05 -2.51
C GLN A 155 -4.15 12.11 -1.65
N ASP A 156 -5.25 11.60 -2.21
CA ASP A 156 -6.11 10.63 -1.54
C ASP A 156 -5.38 9.32 -1.26
N LEU A 157 -4.59 8.84 -2.22
CA LEU A 157 -3.71 7.67 -2.07
C LEU A 157 -2.70 7.86 -0.93
N ASN A 158 -1.99 8.99 -0.90
CA ASN A 158 -1.02 9.27 0.17
C ASN A 158 -1.69 9.33 1.55
N THR A 159 -2.90 9.86 1.62
CA THR A 159 -3.70 9.88 2.86
C THR A 159 -4.11 8.47 3.28
N ALA A 160 -4.56 7.64 2.34
CA ALA A 160 -4.91 6.24 2.58
C ALA A 160 -3.69 5.43 3.04
N LEU A 161 -2.53 5.58 2.36
CA LEU A 161 -1.27 4.94 2.75
C LEU A 161 -0.87 5.31 4.19
N ALA A 162 -0.95 6.60 4.55
CA ALA A 162 -0.62 7.07 5.90
C ALA A 162 -1.57 6.48 6.96
N THR A 163 -2.87 6.47 6.68
CA THR A 163 -3.88 5.90 7.59
C THR A 163 -3.68 4.40 7.78
N THR A 164 -3.54 3.66 6.68
CA THR A 164 -3.36 2.20 6.72
C THR A 164 -2.06 1.79 7.42
N THR A 165 -0.96 2.53 7.21
CA THR A 165 0.32 2.26 7.91
C THR A 165 0.24 2.56 9.40
N GLU A 166 -0.52 3.58 9.81
CA GLU A 166 -0.78 3.87 11.22
C GLU A 166 -1.62 2.77 11.88
N GLU A 167 -2.68 2.28 11.22
CA GLU A 167 -3.49 1.16 11.69
C GLU A 167 -2.66 -0.12 11.84
N ILE A 168 -1.83 -0.46 10.84
CA ILE A 168 -0.91 -1.62 10.89
C ILE A 168 0.04 -1.51 12.09
N SER A 169 0.60 -0.32 12.31
CA SER A 169 1.50 -0.06 13.45
C SER A 169 0.76 -0.20 14.78
N GLY A 170 -0.49 0.26 14.85
CA GLY A 170 -1.37 0.09 16.02
C GLY A 170 -1.67 -1.38 16.31
N PHE A 171 -2.00 -2.18 15.29
CA PHE A 171 -2.17 -3.63 15.45
C PHE A 171 -0.88 -4.33 15.88
N GLY A 172 0.27 -3.92 15.31
CA GLY A 172 1.57 -4.43 15.72
C GLY A 172 1.84 -4.21 17.21
N GLN A 173 1.63 -3.00 17.70
CA GLN A 173 1.81 -2.66 19.11
C GLN A 173 0.85 -3.46 20.01
N ALA A 174 -0.44 -3.56 19.63
CA ALA A 174 -1.42 -4.33 20.38
C ALA A 174 -1.05 -5.83 20.46
N LEU A 175 -0.50 -6.40 19.38
CA LEU A 175 -0.01 -7.78 19.37
C LEU A 175 1.22 -7.99 20.26
N ALA A 176 2.15 -7.02 20.28
CA ALA A 176 3.31 -7.05 21.19
C ALA A 176 2.87 -6.98 22.66
N ASP A 177 1.92 -6.12 23.00
CA ASP A 177 1.34 -6.02 24.34
C ASP A 177 0.62 -7.30 24.75
N LEU A 178 -0.12 -7.93 23.82
CA LEU A 178 -0.77 -9.23 24.08
C LEU A 178 0.25 -10.35 24.29
N ASN A 179 1.38 -10.36 23.59
CA ASN A 179 2.45 -11.33 23.83
C ASN A 179 2.95 -11.28 25.27
N VAL A 180 3.12 -10.06 25.83
CA VAL A 180 3.49 -9.89 27.24
C VAL A 180 2.41 -10.42 28.18
N GLN A 181 1.14 -10.07 27.91
CA GLN A 181 0.00 -10.50 28.73
C GLN A 181 -0.18 -12.03 28.72
N ILE A 182 -0.04 -12.67 27.55
CA ILE A 182 -0.11 -14.12 27.39
C ILE A 182 1.01 -14.79 28.22
N GLY A 183 2.24 -14.25 28.12
CA GLY A 183 3.37 -14.74 28.91
C GLY A 183 3.12 -14.66 30.41
N VAL A 184 2.55 -13.55 30.92
CA VAL A 184 2.17 -13.37 32.31
C VAL A 184 1.04 -14.33 32.69
N ALA A 185 -0.03 -14.44 31.90
CA ALA A 185 -1.16 -15.32 32.19
C ALA A 185 -0.72 -16.78 32.34
N ARG A 186 0.14 -17.27 31.45
CA ARG A 186 0.73 -18.61 31.51
C ARG A 186 1.63 -18.81 32.71
N GLY A 187 2.40 -17.77 33.07
CA GLY A 187 3.24 -17.80 34.30
C GLY A 187 2.47 -17.92 35.60
N THR A 188 1.17 -17.62 35.63
CA THR A 188 0.33 -17.77 36.83
C THR A 188 -0.01 -19.24 37.15
N GLY A 189 0.10 -20.16 36.21
CA GLY A 189 -0.29 -21.55 36.32
C GLY A 189 -1.81 -21.77 36.44
N ILE A 190 -2.63 -20.74 36.18
CA ILE A 190 -4.10 -20.84 36.16
C ILE A 190 -4.52 -21.41 34.81
N ILE A 191 -5.22 -22.56 34.87
CA ILE A 191 -5.67 -23.31 33.70
C ILE A 191 -6.65 -22.45 32.87
N GLY A 192 -6.31 -22.25 31.59
CA GLY A 192 -7.13 -21.50 30.61
C GLY A 192 -7.17 -19.99 30.81
N ALA A 193 -6.28 -19.42 31.63
CA ALA A 193 -6.19 -17.99 31.88
C ALA A 193 -5.80 -17.19 30.62
N ASP A 194 -5.12 -17.83 29.68
CA ASP A 194 -4.65 -17.26 28.44
C ASP A 194 -5.66 -17.36 27.26
N ASN A 195 -6.67 -18.21 27.34
CA ASN A 195 -7.58 -18.51 26.20
C ASN A 195 -8.25 -17.28 25.63
N GLN A 196 -8.71 -16.35 26.45
CA GLN A 196 -9.32 -15.10 25.97
C GLN A 196 -8.30 -14.19 25.26
N LEU A 197 -7.07 -14.13 25.74
CA LEU A 197 -5.99 -13.36 25.14
C LEU A 197 -5.58 -13.96 23.78
N LEU A 198 -5.60 -15.29 23.68
CA LEU A 198 -5.35 -16.00 22.43
C LEU A 198 -6.46 -15.75 21.39
N ASP A 199 -7.73 -15.64 21.81
CA ASP A 199 -8.84 -15.24 20.93
C ASP A 199 -8.66 -13.80 20.45
N GLN A 200 -8.29 -12.87 21.32
CA GLN A 200 -7.99 -11.47 20.96
C GLN A 200 -6.81 -11.37 20.00
N ARG A 201 -5.75 -12.15 20.23
CA ARG A 201 -4.59 -12.21 19.31
C ARG A 201 -5.01 -12.66 17.91
N ASP A 202 -5.81 -13.73 17.83
CA ASP A 202 -6.23 -14.29 16.55
C ASP A 202 -7.15 -13.33 15.78
N GLU A 203 -7.99 -12.55 16.49
CA GLU A 203 -8.83 -11.51 15.91
C GLU A 203 -8.00 -10.31 15.43
N LEU A 204 -6.99 -9.85 16.20
CA LEU A 204 -6.07 -8.80 15.74
C LEU A 204 -5.27 -9.25 14.52
N LEU A 205 -4.82 -10.50 14.46
CA LEU A 205 -4.15 -11.05 13.28
C LEU A 205 -5.07 -11.10 12.06
N ARG A 206 -6.36 -11.37 12.26
CA ARG A 206 -7.36 -11.34 11.20
C ARG A 206 -7.54 -9.91 10.65
N GLN A 207 -7.72 -8.92 11.54
CA GLN A 207 -7.86 -7.51 11.17
C GLN A 207 -6.60 -6.98 10.49
N LEU A 208 -5.42 -7.36 11.00
CA LEU A 208 -4.15 -7.00 10.39
C LEU A 208 -4.00 -7.59 8.98
N SER A 209 -4.53 -8.82 8.75
CA SER A 209 -4.48 -9.45 7.42
C SER A 209 -5.34 -8.75 6.37
N GLU A 210 -6.37 -8.01 6.78
CA GLU A 210 -7.14 -7.13 5.88
C GLU A 210 -6.34 -5.91 5.44
N ARG A 211 -5.40 -5.45 6.29
CA ARG A 211 -4.58 -4.26 6.02
C ARG A 211 -3.28 -4.57 5.26
N VAL A 212 -2.68 -5.73 5.51
CA VAL A 212 -1.42 -6.14 4.88
C VAL A 212 -1.28 -7.66 4.87
N GLY A 213 -0.53 -8.22 3.93
CA GLY A 213 -0.21 -9.65 3.94
C GLY A 213 0.63 -10.03 5.16
N VAL A 214 0.13 -10.98 5.95
CA VAL A 214 0.66 -11.35 7.26
C VAL A 214 1.15 -12.79 7.28
N ARG A 215 2.36 -12.98 7.81
CA ARG A 215 2.87 -14.28 8.22
C ARG A 215 3.10 -14.30 9.73
N ALA A 216 2.28 -15.05 10.46
CA ALA A 216 2.39 -15.22 11.91
C ALA A 216 3.11 -16.53 12.25
N ILE A 217 4.09 -16.47 13.15
CA ILE A 217 4.83 -17.63 13.66
C ILE A 217 4.65 -17.64 15.18
N ILE A 218 4.00 -18.67 15.69
CA ILE A 218 3.75 -18.85 17.13
C ILE A 218 4.87 -19.70 17.70
N ASN A 219 5.47 -19.25 18.80
CA ASN A 219 6.51 -19.99 19.51
C ASN A 219 5.90 -20.94 20.60
N ASP A 220 6.74 -21.72 21.27
CA ASP A 220 6.32 -22.67 22.33
C ASP A 220 5.69 -21.98 23.53
N GLN A 221 5.87 -20.69 23.70
CA GLN A 221 5.29 -19.86 24.74
C GLN A 221 3.97 -19.20 24.32
N GLU A 222 3.42 -19.58 23.15
CA GLU A 222 2.24 -18.99 22.52
C GLU A 222 2.38 -17.50 22.16
N GLN A 223 3.57 -16.96 22.20
CA GLN A 223 3.83 -15.62 21.69
C GLN A 223 3.90 -15.65 20.17
N VAL A 224 3.37 -14.62 19.51
CA VAL A 224 3.38 -14.51 18.07
C VAL A 224 4.47 -13.55 17.59
N ASN A 225 5.30 -13.99 16.66
CA ASN A 225 6.11 -13.13 15.83
C ASN A 225 5.38 -12.89 14.51
N VAL A 226 5.28 -11.63 14.08
CA VAL A 226 4.52 -11.23 12.92
C VAL A 226 5.44 -10.61 11.89
N PHE A 227 5.35 -11.12 10.67
CA PHE A 227 6.07 -10.61 9.53
C PHE A 227 5.07 -10.14 8.47
N VAL A 228 5.37 -9.03 7.81
CA VAL A 228 4.55 -8.46 6.75
C VAL A 228 5.24 -8.59 5.39
N GLY A 229 4.45 -8.65 4.34
CA GLY A 229 4.94 -8.76 2.97
C GLY A 229 5.93 -9.94 2.77
N LYS A 230 7.08 -9.66 2.19
CA LYS A 230 8.12 -10.69 1.89
C LYS A 230 8.95 -11.13 3.11
N GLY A 231 8.56 -10.74 4.33
CA GLY A 231 9.22 -11.18 5.56
C GLY A 231 9.77 -10.06 6.42
N GLN A 232 9.28 -8.85 6.28
CA GLN A 232 9.67 -7.72 7.11
C GLN A 232 9.09 -7.87 8.53
N PRO A 233 9.90 -7.77 9.60
CA PRO A 233 9.42 -8.01 10.97
C PRO A 233 8.56 -6.83 11.45
N LEU A 234 7.28 -7.09 11.72
CA LEU A 234 6.38 -6.13 12.35
C LEU A 234 6.37 -6.31 13.88
N VAL A 235 6.31 -7.55 14.36
CA VAL A 235 6.33 -7.86 15.80
C VAL A 235 7.32 -8.96 16.07
N LEU A 236 8.23 -8.74 17.03
CA LEU A 236 9.18 -9.73 17.54
C LEU A 236 9.09 -9.78 19.08
N GLY A 237 8.39 -10.78 19.61
CA GLY A 237 8.16 -10.89 21.05
C GLY A 237 7.36 -9.72 21.60
N ALA A 238 7.99 -8.89 22.43
CA ALA A 238 7.39 -7.70 23.05
C ALA A 238 7.64 -6.40 22.26
N ASP A 239 8.41 -6.46 21.17
CA ASP A 239 8.79 -5.30 20.38
C ASP A 239 7.97 -5.23 19.08
N ALA A 240 7.45 -4.05 18.78
CA ALA A 240 6.75 -3.76 17.54
C ALA A 240 7.48 -2.72 16.70
N SER A 241 7.66 -2.99 15.41
CA SER A 241 8.13 -2.03 14.42
C SER A 241 7.01 -1.08 14.03
N ARG A 242 7.36 0.13 13.61
CA ARG A 242 6.42 1.15 13.15
C ARG A 242 6.55 1.38 11.67
N LEU A 243 5.44 1.45 10.96
CA LEU A 243 5.37 1.88 9.58
C LEU A 243 5.06 3.39 9.52
N THR A 244 5.71 4.07 8.60
CA THR A 244 5.47 5.49 8.29
C THR A 244 5.50 5.70 6.78
N VAL A 245 4.88 6.78 6.30
CA VAL A 245 4.93 7.16 4.89
C VAL A 245 5.72 8.46 4.78
N ASP A 246 6.67 8.53 3.86
CA ASP A 246 7.45 9.72 3.59
C ASP A 246 6.73 10.70 2.64
N ALA A 247 7.37 11.83 2.33
CA ALA A 247 6.81 12.85 1.45
C ALA A 247 6.67 12.40 -0.03
N ARG A 248 7.29 11.28 -0.42
CA ARG A 248 7.19 10.67 -1.76
C ARG A 248 6.09 9.61 -1.85
N GLY A 249 5.46 9.25 -0.72
CA GLY A 249 4.52 8.14 -0.63
C GLY A 249 5.20 6.79 -0.39
N GLU A 250 6.51 6.78 -0.05
CA GLU A 250 7.24 5.56 0.25
C GLU A 250 6.95 5.06 1.66
N VAL A 251 6.66 3.77 1.80
CA VAL A 251 6.42 3.13 3.09
C VAL A 251 7.76 2.73 3.73
N LEU A 252 8.01 3.27 4.90
CA LEU A 252 9.22 3.08 5.66
C LEU A 252 8.96 2.23 6.90
N LEU A 253 9.83 1.26 7.16
CA LEU A 253 9.84 0.43 8.37
C LEU A 253 10.86 0.96 9.36
N ASN A 254 10.39 1.32 10.55
CA ASN A 254 11.20 1.75 11.69
C ASN A 254 11.24 0.63 12.74
N SER A 255 12.37 -0.01 12.93
CA SER A 255 12.52 -1.09 13.91
C SER A 255 12.92 -0.53 15.28
N PRO A 256 12.29 -0.99 16.39
CA PRO A 256 12.60 -0.51 17.73
C PRO A 256 14.02 -0.95 18.17
N GLY A 257 14.69 -0.12 18.93
CA GLY A 257 15.98 -0.45 19.57
C GLY A 257 17.20 -0.45 18.66
N LEU A 258 17.05 -0.18 17.38
CA LEU A 258 18.13 0.03 16.44
C LEU A 258 18.10 1.49 16.01
N GLU A 259 19.17 2.24 16.24
CA GLU A 259 19.39 3.57 15.64
C GLU A 259 19.77 3.40 14.15
N LEU A 260 18.94 2.66 13.42
CA LEU A 260 19.09 2.47 11.98
C LEU A 260 18.18 3.45 11.24
N GLU A 261 18.65 3.90 10.08
CA GLU A 261 17.81 4.65 9.15
C GLU A 261 16.57 3.80 8.78
N PRO A 262 15.40 4.44 8.63
CA PRO A 262 14.19 3.75 8.18
C PRO A 262 14.43 3.03 6.85
N ILE A 263 13.92 1.81 6.76
CA ILE A 263 14.09 0.98 5.56
C ILE A 263 12.84 1.10 4.69
N GLU A 264 13.01 1.47 3.42
CA GLU A 264 11.93 1.42 2.43
C GLU A 264 11.51 -0.02 2.15
N ILE A 265 10.19 -0.27 2.18
CA ILE A 265 9.63 -1.62 2.05
C ILE A 265 8.53 -1.74 1.00
N ASN A 266 8.28 -0.74 0.15
CA ASN A 266 7.23 -0.75 -0.88
C ASN A 266 7.24 -2.05 -1.70
N GLN A 267 8.39 -2.42 -2.24
CA GLN A 267 8.56 -3.65 -3.06
C GLN A 267 8.42 -4.94 -2.27
N SER A 268 8.42 -4.86 -0.94
CA SER A 268 8.30 -6.02 -0.06
C SER A 268 6.88 -6.24 0.43
N ILE A 269 6.02 -5.22 0.37
CA ILE A 269 4.63 -5.30 0.79
C ILE A 269 3.79 -6.01 -0.28
N THR A 270 2.95 -6.93 0.17
CA THR A 270 1.97 -7.65 -0.64
C THR A 270 0.76 -7.96 0.23
N GLY A 271 -0.40 -8.08 -0.39
CA GLY A 271 -1.65 -8.42 0.31
C GLY A 271 -2.24 -7.26 1.12
N GLY A 272 -3.50 -7.39 1.45
CA GLY A 272 -4.26 -6.41 2.20
C GLY A 272 -4.48 -5.09 1.46
N GLU A 273 -5.09 -4.17 2.15
CA GLU A 273 -5.35 -2.82 1.65
C GLU A 273 -4.06 -2.11 1.23
N LEU A 274 -3.00 -2.20 2.05
CA LEU A 274 -1.71 -1.57 1.76
C LEU A 274 -1.09 -2.11 0.48
N GLY A 275 -1.15 -3.44 0.25
CA GLY A 275 -0.69 -4.05 -0.99
C GLY A 275 -1.47 -3.54 -2.20
N GLY A 276 -2.80 -3.42 -2.09
CA GLY A 276 -3.66 -2.89 -3.15
C GLY A 276 -3.38 -1.42 -3.49
N LEU A 277 -3.16 -0.57 -2.48
CA LEU A 277 -2.80 0.84 -2.67
C LEU A 277 -1.45 1.00 -3.36
N LEU A 278 -0.43 0.23 -2.95
CA LEU A 278 0.90 0.28 -3.56
C LEU A 278 0.90 -0.28 -4.98
N ALA A 279 0.17 -1.38 -5.23
CA ALA A 279 -0.01 -1.93 -6.58
C ALA A 279 -0.73 -0.93 -7.50
N PHE A 280 -1.76 -0.24 -6.99
CA PHE A 280 -2.44 0.81 -7.74
C PHE A 280 -1.49 1.96 -8.11
N GLU A 281 -0.70 2.44 -7.17
CA GLU A 281 0.26 3.52 -7.42
C GLU A 281 1.28 3.11 -8.50
N GLN A 282 1.89 1.94 -8.34
CA GLN A 282 3.00 1.48 -9.15
C GLN A 282 2.57 1.02 -10.54
N ASP A 283 1.46 0.27 -10.64
CA ASP A 283 1.07 -0.42 -11.87
C ASP A 283 -0.01 0.34 -12.66
N VAL A 284 -0.72 1.27 -12.04
CA VAL A 284 -1.86 1.95 -12.66
C VAL A 284 -1.70 3.46 -12.69
N LEU A 285 -1.63 4.12 -11.53
CA LEU A 285 -1.68 5.59 -11.47
C LEU A 285 -0.45 6.22 -12.13
N ARG A 286 0.74 5.87 -11.66
CA ARG A 286 2.02 6.41 -12.19
C ARG A 286 2.20 6.14 -13.69
N PRO A 287 2.02 4.91 -14.21
CA PRO A 287 2.11 4.67 -15.64
C PRO A 287 1.06 5.39 -16.46
N THR A 288 -0.14 5.61 -15.91
CA THR A 288 -1.22 6.29 -16.62
C THR A 288 -0.95 7.80 -16.72
N GLU A 289 -0.46 8.43 -15.65
CA GLU A 289 0.00 9.83 -15.66
C GLU A 289 1.12 10.04 -16.68
N GLN A 290 2.12 9.16 -16.70
CA GLN A 290 3.23 9.23 -17.64
C GLN A 290 2.76 9.09 -19.11
N ARG A 291 1.82 8.16 -19.37
CA ARG A 291 1.23 7.99 -20.71
C ARG A 291 0.42 9.20 -21.15
N LEU A 292 -0.37 9.80 -20.24
CA LEU A 292 -1.11 11.02 -20.51
C LEU A 292 -0.16 12.20 -20.87
N GLY A 293 0.87 12.37 -20.05
CA GLY A 293 1.90 13.40 -20.31
C GLY A 293 2.57 13.21 -21.65
N ARG A 294 2.97 11.97 -21.98
CA ARG A 294 3.58 11.65 -23.27
C ARG A 294 2.63 11.86 -24.45
N LEU A 295 1.35 11.50 -24.29
CA LEU A 295 0.32 11.77 -25.30
C LEU A 295 0.20 13.27 -25.57
N ALA A 296 0.10 14.08 -24.52
CA ALA A 296 -0.02 15.53 -24.64
C ALA A 296 1.20 16.16 -25.32
N LEU A 297 2.41 15.79 -24.89
CA LEU A 297 3.65 16.30 -25.47
C LEU A 297 3.83 15.85 -26.93
N GLY A 298 3.61 14.57 -27.23
CA GLY A 298 3.74 14.03 -28.60
C GLY A 298 2.70 14.61 -29.55
N PHE A 299 1.46 14.79 -29.09
CA PHE A 299 0.42 15.46 -29.88
C PHE A 299 0.78 16.91 -30.17
N THR A 300 1.22 17.66 -29.14
CA THR A 300 1.64 19.07 -29.31
C THR A 300 2.79 19.21 -30.28
N GLN A 301 3.82 18.38 -30.16
CA GLN A 301 4.98 18.39 -31.06
C GLN A 301 4.57 18.10 -32.50
N ALA A 302 3.88 16.98 -32.75
CA ALA A 302 3.47 16.57 -34.08
C ALA A 302 2.53 17.58 -34.73
N PHE A 303 1.63 18.17 -33.98
CA PHE A 303 0.71 19.19 -34.47
C PHE A 303 1.44 20.47 -34.82
N ASN A 304 2.35 20.95 -33.97
CA ASN A 304 3.15 22.14 -34.22
C ASN A 304 4.09 21.97 -35.45
N GLU A 305 4.69 20.79 -35.62
CA GLU A 305 5.52 20.46 -36.79
C GLU A 305 4.70 20.61 -38.08
N GLN A 306 3.54 19.97 -38.13
CA GLN A 306 2.65 20.05 -39.30
C GLN A 306 2.11 21.47 -39.53
N HIS A 307 1.78 22.20 -38.45
CA HIS A 307 1.24 23.57 -38.59
C HIS A 307 2.28 24.55 -39.09
N ARG A 308 3.58 24.37 -38.75
CA ARG A 308 4.68 25.23 -39.27
C ARG A 308 4.98 24.99 -40.75
N GLU A 309 4.68 23.83 -41.31
CA GLU A 309 4.79 23.54 -42.74
C GLU A 309 3.72 24.25 -43.57
N GLY A 310 2.64 24.69 -42.93
CA GLY A 310 1.55 25.41 -43.57
C GLY A 310 1.89 26.90 -43.84
N VAL A 311 0.99 27.57 -44.57
CA VAL A 311 1.04 29.02 -44.80
C VAL A 311 -0.28 29.66 -44.41
N ASN A 312 -0.23 30.91 -43.94
CA ASN A 312 -1.44 31.66 -43.61
C ASN A 312 -2.08 32.24 -44.90
N LEU A 313 -3.20 32.95 -44.78
CA LEU A 313 -3.90 33.56 -45.92
C LEU A 313 -3.09 34.66 -46.67
N TYR A 314 -2.01 35.14 -46.08
CA TYR A 314 -1.13 36.16 -46.65
C TYR A 314 0.15 35.55 -47.25
N GLY A 315 0.33 34.23 -47.13
CA GLY A 315 1.49 33.51 -47.63
C GLY A 315 2.66 33.45 -46.64
N ASP A 316 2.47 33.90 -45.38
CA ASP A 316 3.49 33.79 -44.36
C ASP A 316 3.53 32.35 -43.82
N ALA A 317 4.72 31.88 -43.41
CA ALA A 317 4.90 30.56 -42.80
C ALA A 317 4.09 30.38 -41.51
N GLY A 318 3.59 29.19 -41.29
CA GLY A 318 2.89 28.81 -40.07
C GLY A 318 3.78 28.94 -38.85
N GLN A 319 3.16 29.19 -37.70
CA GLN A 319 3.80 29.25 -36.38
C GLN A 319 3.35 28.09 -35.54
N SER A 320 3.93 27.90 -34.35
CA SER A 320 3.45 26.94 -33.39
C SER A 320 2.01 27.27 -32.98
N PHE A 321 1.12 26.28 -32.99
CA PHE A 321 -0.27 26.43 -32.59
C PHE A 321 -0.39 26.28 -31.06
N PHE A 322 0.30 25.30 -30.49
CA PHE A 322 0.46 25.09 -29.04
C PHE A 322 1.83 25.59 -28.59
N SER A 323 2.03 25.79 -27.29
CA SER A 323 3.34 26.09 -26.71
C SER A 323 4.37 25.03 -27.11
N ASP A 324 5.58 25.46 -27.48
CA ASP A 324 6.63 24.54 -27.90
C ASP A 324 7.09 23.64 -26.73
N LEU A 325 7.52 22.41 -27.06
CA LEU A 325 8.00 21.44 -26.08
C LEU A 325 9.05 22.03 -25.14
N ASN A 326 9.97 22.81 -25.67
CA ASN A 326 11.05 23.44 -24.88
C ASN A 326 10.84 24.96 -24.71
N ASP A 327 9.59 25.42 -24.56
CA ASP A 327 9.33 26.81 -24.17
C ASP A 327 10.04 27.12 -22.82
N PRO A 328 10.84 28.21 -22.77
CA PRO A 328 11.60 28.57 -21.57
C PRO A 328 10.76 28.64 -20.26
N ASN A 329 9.49 29.03 -20.40
CA ASN A 329 8.57 29.12 -19.26
C ASN A 329 8.16 27.74 -18.71
N LEU A 330 8.29 26.67 -19.50
CA LEU A 330 7.92 25.31 -19.13
C LEU A 330 9.09 24.47 -18.60
N LEU A 331 10.34 24.86 -18.90
CA LEU A 331 11.51 24.05 -18.54
C LEU A 331 11.67 23.82 -17.03
N SER A 332 11.34 24.85 -16.23
CA SER A 332 11.45 24.77 -14.77
C SER A 332 10.29 23.99 -14.12
N THR A 333 9.14 23.87 -14.80
CA THR A 333 7.97 23.15 -14.24
C THR A 333 8.10 21.64 -14.30
N ARG A 334 9.07 21.12 -15.06
CA ARG A 334 9.36 19.70 -15.21
C ARG A 334 10.22 19.13 -14.09
N VAL A 335 10.75 19.99 -13.24
CA VAL A 335 11.63 19.60 -12.13
C VAL A 335 10.95 19.95 -10.84
N SER A 336 10.70 18.95 -10.00
CA SER A 336 10.22 19.12 -8.63
C SER A 336 11.31 18.76 -7.64
N ARG A 337 11.31 19.45 -6.51
CA ARG A 337 12.27 19.19 -5.44
C ARG A 337 11.66 18.26 -4.41
N ILE A 338 12.34 17.17 -4.10
CA ILE A 338 11.88 16.16 -3.13
C ILE A 338 12.43 16.46 -1.73
N ASP A 339 13.66 16.97 -1.61
CA ASP A 339 14.34 17.16 -0.32
C ASP A 339 14.25 18.60 0.21
N ARG A 340 14.02 18.72 1.53
CA ARG A 340 13.94 19.99 2.28
C ARG A 340 15.27 20.42 2.90
N LEU A 341 16.31 19.59 2.85
CA LEU A 341 17.55 19.79 3.61
C LEU A 341 18.58 20.73 2.94
N THR A 342 18.41 21.06 1.67
CA THR A 342 19.33 21.96 0.98
C THR A 342 18.92 23.43 1.12
N THR A 343 19.78 24.23 1.69
CA THR A 343 19.58 25.68 1.95
C THR A 343 19.76 26.56 0.69
N ARG A 344 20.20 26.02 -0.44
CA ARG A 344 20.37 26.76 -1.70
C ARG A 344 19.38 26.28 -2.75
N PRO A 345 18.50 27.16 -3.28
CA PRO A 345 17.66 26.82 -4.42
C PRO A 345 18.50 26.72 -5.68
N ALA A 346 18.84 25.51 -6.10
CA ALA A 346 19.32 25.30 -7.45
C ALA A 346 18.10 25.43 -8.38
N GLN A 347 18.11 26.40 -9.29
CA GLN A 347 17.18 26.47 -10.40
C GLN A 347 17.65 25.45 -11.44
N MET A 348 16.90 24.38 -11.59
CA MET A 348 17.15 23.37 -12.60
C MET A 348 16.07 23.46 -13.67
N THR A 349 16.48 23.26 -14.93
CA THR A 349 15.61 23.20 -16.07
C THR A 349 15.85 21.89 -16.80
N LEU A 350 14.79 21.26 -17.30
CA LEU A 350 14.86 20.04 -18.09
C LEU A 350 14.39 20.32 -19.53
N GLN A 351 15.29 20.13 -20.48
CA GLN A 351 14.99 20.18 -21.92
C GLN A 351 14.89 18.76 -22.46
N ILE A 352 13.93 18.52 -23.36
CA ILE A 352 13.73 17.25 -24.05
C ILE A 352 14.07 17.48 -25.55
N ASP A 353 15.17 16.88 -25.99
CA ASP A 353 15.61 17.02 -27.39
C ASP A 353 14.86 16.07 -28.33
N ASP A 354 14.63 14.83 -27.88
CA ASP A 354 13.92 13.81 -28.67
C ASP A 354 12.96 13.02 -27.75
N LEU A 355 11.67 13.32 -27.83
CA LEU A 355 10.64 12.64 -27.05
C LEU A 355 10.55 11.15 -27.37
N GLY A 356 10.93 10.73 -28.58
CA GLY A 356 10.91 9.33 -29.01
C GLY A 356 11.93 8.47 -28.27
N GLN A 357 13.03 9.06 -27.81
CA GLN A 357 14.11 8.36 -27.12
C GLN A 357 13.98 8.40 -25.59
N VAL A 358 13.06 9.18 -25.04
CA VAL A 358 12.82 9.26 -23.59
C VAL A 358 11.89 8.13 -23.17
N PRO A 359 12.33 7.13 -22.37
CA PRO A 359 11.45 6.12 -21.78
C PRO A 359 10.37 6.73 -20.90
N LEU A 360 9.24 6.01 -20.75
CA LEU A 360 8.20 6.37 -19.79
C LEU A 360 8.71 6.07 -18.38
N SER A 361 9.19 7.08 -17.68
CA SER A 361 9.67 6.98 -16.31
C SER A 361 9.79 8.36 -15.68
N ASP A 362 9.74 8.41 -14.37
CA ASP A 362 10.27 9.51 -13.60
C ASP A 362 11.79 9.36 -13.47
N TYR A 363 12.48 10.46 -13.22
CA TYR A 363 13.93 10.51 -13.10
C TYR A 363 14.31 11.25 -11.85
N THR A 364 15.14 10.64 -11.00
CA THR A 364 15.65 11.28 -9.80
C THR A 364 17.09 11.72 -9.98
N LEU A 365 17.34 13.03 -9.81
CA LEU A 365 18.68 13.56 -9.69
C LEU A 365 19.03 13.73 -8.21
N SER A 366 20.00 12.97 -7.76
CA SER A 366 20.54 13.04 -6.40
C SER A 366 21.97 13.59 -6.39
N ILE A 367 22.31 14.33 -5.32
CA ILE A 367 23.71 14.72 -5.04
C ILE A 367 24.27 13.61 -4.17
N ALA A 368 25.35 12.98 -4.63
CA ALA A 368 25.96 11.85 -3.93
C ALA A 368 27.01 12.37 -2.94
N ASP A 369 26.82 12.12 -1.65
CA ASP A 369 27.75 12.50 -0.58
C ASP A 369 29.10 11.74 -0.69
N ASP A 370 29.09 10.56 -1.33
CA ASP A 370 30.26 9.70 -1.51
C ASP A 370 31.19 10.15 -2.65
N LEU A 371 30.79 11.13 -3.47
CA LEU A 371 31.50 11.56 -4.68
C LEU A 371 32.04 12.99 -4.62
N ASP A 372 32.33 13.54 -3.43
CA ASP A 372 32.95 14.87 -3.29
C ASP A 372 32.27 15.93 -4.17
N GLY A 373 30.95 16.08 -4.04
CA GLY A 373 30.09 16.95 -4.87
C GLY A 373 29.60 16.29 -6.17
N GLY A 374 29.54 14.99 -6.24
CA GLY A 374 29.01 14.24 -7.37
C GLY A 374 27.49 14.28 -7.48
N PHE A 375 26.97 13.98 -8.65
CA PHE A 375 25.55 13.80 -8.90
C PHE A 375 25.27 12.44 -9.57
N ARG A 376 24.07 11.92 -9.37
CA ARG A 376 23.55 10.71 -10.02
C ARG A 376 22.18 11.02 -10.60
N LEU A 377 21.96 10.63 -11.86
CA LEU A 377 20.65 10.64 -12.49
C LEU A 377 20.20 9.20 -12.64
N GLU A 378 19.17 8.84 -11.95
CA GLU A 378 18.58 7.50 -11.96
C GLU A 378 17.20 7.52 -12.59
N ARG A 379 16.88 6.46 -13.34
CA ARG A 379 15.56 6.23 -13.89
C ARG A 379 14.76 5.38 -12.91
N GLU A 380 13.61 5.88 -12.44
CA GLU A 380 12.85 5.20 -11.37
C GLU A 380 12.20 3.88 -11.80
N SER A 381 11.87 3.73 -13.09
CA SER A 381 11.19 2.50 -13.57
C SER A 381 12.00 1.21 -13.42
N ASP A 382 13.33 1.30 -13.42
CA ASP A 382 14.24 0.14 -13.34
C ASP A 382 15.49 0.38 -12.49
N GLY A 383 15.60 1.53 -11.86
CA GLY A 383 16.77 1.91 -11.04
C GLY A 383 18.05 2.10 -11.87
N ALA A 384 17.95 2.25 -13.19
CA ALA A 384 19.12 2.38 -14.04
C ALA A 384 19.82 3.71 -13.81
N LEU A 385 21.12 3.66 -13.48
CA LEU A 385 21.97 4.82 -13.43
C LEU A 385 22.28 5.29 -14.88
N LEU A 386 21.76 6.46 -15.26
CA LEU A 386 21.94 7.01 -16.60
C LEU A 386 23.20 7.84 -16.72
N VAL A 387 23.44 8.71 -15.75
CA VAL A 387 24.58 9.63 -15.72
C VAL A 387 25.05 9.81 -14.30
N SER A 388 26.36 9.85 -14.11
CA SER A 388 27.01 10.31 -12.87
C SER A 388 28.18 11.22 -13.19
N GLY A 389 28.45 12.21 -12.36
CA GLY A 389 29.52 13.16 -12.59
C GLY A 389 29.73 14.07 -11.39
N ARG A 390 30.63 15.06 -11.51
CA ARG A 390 30.80 16.09 -10.48
C ARG A 390 29.92 17.30 -10.78
N VAL A 391 29.41 17.94 -9.74
CA VAL A 391 28.53 19.13 -9.85
C VAL A 391 29.16 20.25 -10.68
N GLU A 392 30.51 20.39 -10.66
CA GLU A 392 31.23 21.35 -11.49
C GLU A 392 31.02 21.14 -12.99
N SER A 393 30.69 19.94 -13.45
CA SER A 393 30.42 19.63 -14.86
C SER A 393 29.01 20.02 -15.31
N LEU A 394 28.09 20.26 -14.37
CA LEU A 394 26.73 20.71 -14.66
C LEU A 394 26.64 22.23 -14.88
N PHE A 395 27.65 22.97 -14.49
CA PHE A 395 27.68 24.44 -14.52
C PHE A 395 28.72 25.00 -15.52
N GLN A 396 29.14 24.22 -16.51
CA GLN A 396 29.96 24.78 -17.58
C GLN A 396 29.09 25.65 -18.52
N PRO A 397 29.52 26.88 -18.83
CA PRO A 397 28.77 27.83 -19.65
C PRO A 397 28.62 27.40 -21.11
#